data_64cbb2c6e6d628021d0fbd7f38f78fce
#
_entry.id   64cbb2c6e6d628021d0fbd7f38f78fce
#
_cell.length_a   1.000
_cell.length_b   1.000
_cell.length_c   1.000
_cell.angle_alpha   90.00
_cell.angle_beta   90.00
_cell.angle_gamma   90.00
#
_symmetry.space_group_name_H-M   'P 1'
#
loop_
_entity.id
_entity.type
_entity.pdbx_description
1 polymer ?
#
loop_
_entity_poly.entity_id
_entity_poly.type
_entity_poly.pdbx_seq_one_letter_code
_entity_poly.pdbx_strand_id
1 'polypeptide(L)'
;NYLDRKKLIDRSIPKNLDENIFDVKKLLIESLKLRLRSDVPISFCLSGGIDSARLVSLCYKHFNIKPKCFSIIDKDKRYNEKKKIDLIKKDLNCDINYIYLKKESTIDFISTLKNLVEYHDSPLSTISYYIHSKISRLASKNGFKVIFSGTGADEIFTGYYDHFLLYLNEIKSNKNLYKQELTFWKKYIKPLVRNKPLKNYKLFTNNPNFRDHIYYDKKFIKNFIHSYNDTSFKESSYTMNKLKNRMLNELFHESVPVILKEDDLNSMYNSIENRSPFLSKKLV
;
A
#
# COMPACT_ATOMS: atom_id res chain seq x y z
N ASN A 1 -6.26 7.93 24.49
CA ASN A 1 -6.59 7.00 23.43
C ASN A 1 -6.98 7.77 22.18
N TYR A 2 -6.10 7.79 21.18
CA TYR A 2 -6.25 8.62 19.97
C TYR A 2 -7.45 8.18 19.09
N LEU A 3 -7.83 6.92 19.19
CA LEU A 3 -8.99 6.34 18.52
C LEU A 3 -9.72 5.41 19.48
N ASP A 4 -10.96 5.74 19.80
CA ASP A 4 -11.85 4.79 20.47
C ASP A 4 -12.30 3.77 19.44
N ARG A 5 -11.57 2.66 19.36
CA ARG A 5 -11.71 1.60 18.35
C ARG A 5 -13.13 1.03 18.29
N LYS A 6 -13.83 0.95 19.44
CA LYS A 6 -15.23 0.49 19.51
C LYS A 6 -16.17 1.46 18.80
N LYS A 7 -16.01 2.77 18.98
CA LYS A 7 -16.85 3.77 18.32
C LYS A 7 -16.69 3.84 16.81
N LEU A 8 -15.52 3.42 16.27
CA LEU A 8 -15.30 3.37 14.83
C LEU A 8 -16.07 2.21 14.15
N ILE A 9 -16.25 1.10 14.85
CA ILE A 9 -16.80 -0.13 14.28
C ILE A 9 -18.33 -0.09 14.23
N ASP A 10 -18.97 0.56 15.20
CA ASP A 10 -20.43 0.54 15.39
C ASP A 10 -21.18 1.63 14.61
N ARG A 11 -20.50 2.48 13.86
CA ARG A 11 -21.19 3.43 12.98
C ARG A 11 -21.76 2.68 11.77
N SER A 12 -23.02 2.31 11.84
CA SER A 12 -23.81 2.01 10.64
C SER A 12 -23.93 3.30 9.83
N ILE A 13 -23.41 3.32 8.60
CA ILE A 13 -23.57 4.44 7.70
C ILE A 13 -24.62 4.06 6.66
N PRO A 14 -25.88 4.38 6.86
CA PRO A 14 -26.92 4.15 5.86
C PRO A 14 -26.93 5.30 4.85
N LYS A 15 -25.82 5.53 4.15
CA LYS A 15 -25.76 6.47 3.03
C LYS A 15 -25.75 5.69 1.73
N ASN A 16 -26.32 6.28 0.68
CA ASN A 16 -26.17 5.71 -0.64
C ASN A 16 -24.69 5.79 -1.10
N LEU A 17 -24.36 5.02 -2.14
CA LEU A 17 -22.98 4.92 -2.63
C LEU A 17 -22.42 6.29 -3.06
N ASP A 18 -23.25 7.12 -3.73
CA ASP A 18 -22.81 8.42 -4.27
C ASP A 18 -22.49 9.42 -3.14
N GLU A 19 -23.29 9.42 -2.07
CA GLU A 19 -23.02 10.24 -0.88
C GLU A 19 -21.72 9.81 -0.20
N ASN A 20 -21.48 8.50 -0.07
CA ASN A 20 -20.24 8.00 0.50
C ASN A 20 -19.02 8.38 -0.35
N ILE A 21 -19.12 8.26 -1.67
CA ILE A 21 -18.05 8.66 -2.60
C ILE A 21 -17.77 10.16 -2.46
N PHE A 22 -18.81 10.98 -2.37
CA PHE A 22 -18.67 12.42 -2.20
C PHE A 22 -17.97 12.78 -0.89
N ASP A 23 -18.40 12.18 0.22
CA ASP A 23 -17.82 12.42 1.54
C ASP A 23 -16.34 11.98 1.60
N VAL A 24 -16.01 10.78 1.11
CA VAL A 24 -14.63 10.31 1.04
C VAL A 24 -13.76 11.24 0.21
N LYS A 25 -14.25 11.68 -0.96
CA LYS A 25 -13.54 12.64 -1.80
C LYS A 25 -13.29 13.96 -1.06
N LYS A 26 -14.30 14.50 -0.38
CA LYS A 26 -14.20 15.72 0.43
C LYS A 26 -13.14 15.58 1.52
N LEU A 27 -13.20 14.49 2.31
CA LEU A 27 -12.25 14.23 3.38
C LEU A 27 -10.81 14.07 2.86
N LEU A 28 -10.63 13.42 1.71
CA LEU A 28 -9.31 13.28 1.10
C LEU A 28 -8.76 14.62 0.61
N ILE A 29 -9.60 15.48 0.02
CA ILE A 29 -9.23 16.86 -0.37
C ILE A 29 -8.84 17.67 0.87
N GLU A 30 -9.60 17.60 1.97
CA GLU A 30 -9.25 18.26 3.23
C GLU A 30 -7.91 17.76 3.77
N SER A 31 -7.67 16.45 3.73
CA SER A 31 -6.41 15.84 4.13
C SER A 31 -5.23 16.34 3.29
N LEU A 32 -5.41 16.40 1.97
CA LEU A 32 -4.40 16.93 1.06
C LEU A 32 -4.13 18.41 1.34
N LYS A 33 -5.18 19.24 1.51
CA LYS A 33 -5.03 20.67 1.82
C LYS A 33 -4.16 20.93 3.05
N LEU A 34 -4.33 20.11 4.09
CA LEU A 34 -3.51 20.23 5.30
C LEU A 34 -2.06 19.84 5.04
N ARG A 35 -1.83 18.76 4.29
CA ARG A 35 -0.50 18.20 4.06
C ARG A 35 0.29 18.90 2.95
N LEU A 36 -0.38 19.67 2.11
CA LEU A 36 0.27 20.51 1.09
C LEU A 36 0.90 21.78 1.67
N ARG A 37 0.64 22.11 2.95
CA ARG A 37 1.34 23.21 3.64
C ARG A 37 2.80 22.86 3.77
N SER A 38 3.65 23.63 3.10
CA SER A 38 5.10 23.40 3.11
C SER A 38 5.83 24.65 2.64
N ASP A 39 6.90 25.00 3.34
CA ASP A 39 7.83 26.07 2.94
C ASP A 39 8.95 25.55 2.03
N VAL A 40 8.93 24.25 1.73
CA VAL A 40 9.94 23.58 0.89
C VAL A 40 9.27 22.83 -0.26
N PRO A 41 10.03 22.53 -1.33
CA PRO A 41 9.48 21.82 -2.49
C PRO A 41 8.92 20.44 -2.13
N ILE A 42 7.73 20.15 -2.65
CA ILE A 42 7.00 18.89 -2.45
C ILE A 42 7.01 18.04 -3.72
N SER A 43 7.01 16.73 -3.53
CA SER A 43 6.99 15.74 -4.60
C SER A 43 6.03 14.58 -4.30
N PHE A 44 5.84 13.69 -5.26
CA PHE A 44 4.91 12.56 -5.14
C PHE A 44 5.56 11.26 -5.60
N CYS A 45 5.34 10.19 -4.84
CA CYS A 45 5.53 8.84 -5.35
C CYS A 45 4.40 8.53 -6.33
N LEU A 46 4.75 8.15 -7.55
CA LEU A 46 3.75 7.75 -8.55
C LEU A 46 4.06 6.34 -9.06
N SER A 47 3.14 5.42 -8.78
CA SER A 47 3.08 4.10 -9.39
C SER A 47 2.00 4.09 -10.48
N GLY A 48 1.88 2.99 -11.20
CA GLY A 48 0.73 2.77 -12.10
C GLY A 48 -0.56 2.38 -11.37
N GLY A 49 -0.56 2.43 -10.02
CA GLY A 49 -1.70 2.13 -9.16
C GLY A 49 -2.65 3.32 -9.01
N ILE A 50 -3.90 3.00 -8.65
CA ILE A 50 -4.99 3.98 -8.55
C ILE A 50 -4.77 4.98 -7.41
N ASP A 51 -4.14 4.57 -6.31
CA ASP A 51 -4.02 5.39 -5.09
C ASP A 51 -3.06 6.55 -5.28
N SER A 52 -1.86 6.26 -5.77
CA SER A 52 -0.89 7.31 -6.11
C SER A 52 -1.41 8.24 -7.22
N ALA A 53 -2.05 7.67 -8.25
CA ALA A 53 -2.64 8.44 -9.33
C ALA A 53 -3.77 9.37 -8.85
N ARG A 54 -4.58 8.91 -7.89
CA ARG A 54 -5.65 9.70 -7.26
C ARG A 54 -5.09 10.91 -6.52
N LEU A 55 -4.03 10.75 -5.72
CA LEU A 55 -3.39 11.85 -5.01
C LEU A 55 -2.87 12.90 -5.99
N VAL A 56 -2.13 12.47 -7.01
CA VAL A 56 -1.59 13.35 -8.05
C VAL A 56 -2.71 14.07 -8.80
N SER A 57 -3.78 13.34 -9.17
CA SER A 57 -4.94 13.91 -9.86
C SER A 57 -5.68 14.95 -9.02
N LEU A 58 -5.88 14.69 -7.73
CA LEU A 58 -6.54 15.63 -6.83
C LEU A 58 -5.68 16.89 -6.63
N CYS A 59 -4.38 16.76 -6.50
CA CYS A 59 -3.48 17.90 -6.40
C CYS A 59 -3.52 18.77 -7.66
N TYR A 60 -3.51 18.16 -8.83
CA TYR A 60 -3.61 18.88 -10.08
C TYR A 60 -4.97 19.59 -10.24
N LYS A 61 -6.08 18.85 -10.02
CA LYS A 61 -7.44 19.35 -10.31
C LYS A 61 -7.98 20.33 -9.26
N HIS A 62 -7.63 20.18 -7.99
CA HIS A 62 -8.22 20.97 -6.91
C HIS A 62 -7.30 22.04 -6.34
N PHE A 63 -5.98 21.88 -6.50
CA PHE A 63 -5.01 22.83 -5.94
C PHE A 63 -4.18 23.53 -7.01
N ASN A 64 -4.44 23.23 -8.29
CA ASN A 64 -3.71 23.78 -9.43
C ASN A 64 -2.18 23.62 -9.30
N ILE A 65 -1.76 22.53 -8.68
CA ILE A 65 -0.35 22.18 -8.49
C ILE A 65 0.06 21.29 -9.66
N LYS A 66 1.12 21.68 -10.39
CA LYS A 66 1.76 20.79 -11.36
C LYS A 66 2.63 19.77 -10.59
N PRO A 67 2.20 18.49 -10.51
CA PRO A 67 2.88 17.53 -9.65
C PRO A 67 4.27 17.18 -10.18
N LYS A 68 5.25 17.14 -9.28
CA LYS A 68 6.59 16.59 -9.52
C LYS A 68 6.62 15.18 -8.95
N CYS A 69 6.78 14.19 -9.81
CA CYS A 69 6.63 12.79 -9.43
C CYS A 69 7.95 12.01 -9.57
N PHE A 70 8.09 10.97 -8.75
CA PHE A 70 9.17 9.99 -8.83
C PHE A 70 8.55 8.61 -9.00
N SER A 71 9.06 7.85 -9.97
CA SER A 71 8.51 6.54 -10.34
C SER A 71 9.63 5.55 -10.57
N ILE A 72 9.45 4.32 -10.09
CA ILE A 72 10.37 3.21 -10.33
C ILE A 72 9.90 2.44 -11.56
N ILE A 73 10.84 2.14 -12.45
CA ILE A 73 10.62 1.32 -13.64
C ILE A 73 11.48 0.07 -13.54
N ASP A 74 10.82 -1.07 -13.45
CA ASP A 74 11.50 -2.37 -13.47
C ASP A 74 11.68 -2.87 -14.92
N LYS A 75 12.76 -3.60 -15.17
CA LYS A 75 12.96 -4.32 -16.43
C LYS A 75 12.04 -5.53 -16.56
N ASP A 76 11.68 -6.15 -15.45
CA ASP A 76 10.73 -7.26 -15.43
C ASP A 76 9.34 -6.76 -15.81
N LYS A 77 8.83 -7.24 -16.95
CA LYS A 77 7.52 -6.87 -17.49
C LYS A 77 6.38 -7.07 -16.50
N ARG A 78 6.55 -7.96 -15.51
CA ARG A 78 5.55 -8.24 -14.48
C ARG A 78 5.38 -7.09 -13.49
N TYR A 79 6.42 -6.27 -13.30
CA TYR A 79 6.46 -5.14 -12.37
C TYR A 79 6.59 -3.80 -13.09
N ASN A 80 6.69 -3.82 -14.43
CA ASN A 80 6.84 -2.62 -15.23
C ASN A 80 5.49 -1.93 -15.45
N GLU A 81 5.29 -0.84 -14.74
CA GLU A 81 4.06 -0.04 -14.85
C GLU A 81 4.22 1.20 -15.74
N LYS A 82 5.35 1.31 -16.48
CA LYS A 82 5.67 2.50 -17.27
C LYS A 82 4.53 2.97 -18.16
N LYS A 83 3.86 2.05 -18.87
CA LYS A 83 2.74 2.41 -19.75
C LYS A 83 1.59 3.12 -19.02
N LYS A 84 1.24 2.64 -17.81
CA LYS A 84 0.19 3.26 -16.98
C LYS A 84 0.64 4.63 -16.48
N ILE A 85 1.89 4.74 -16.03
CA ILE A 85 2.48 5.98 -15.55
C ILE A 85 2.54 7.03 -16.68
N ASP A 86 2.92 6.62 -17.89
CA ASP A 86 2.96 7.51 -19.08
C ASP A 86 1.56 8.03 -19.46
N LEU A 87 0.48 7.22 -19.30
CA LEU A 87 -0.89 7.68 -19.46
C LEU A 87 -1.24 8.76 -18.42
N ILE A 88 -0.95 8.52 -17.14
CA ILE A 88 -1.18 9.49 -16.09
C ILE A 88 -0.38 10.78 -16.36
N LYS A 89 0.87 10.66 -16.80
CA LYS A 89 1.70 11.80 -17.19
C LYS A 89 1.02 12.66 -18.24
N LYS A 90 0.47 12.03 -19.28
CA LYS A 90 -0.22 12.72 -20.37
C LYS A 90 -1.48 13.41 -19.88
N ASP A 91 -2.31 12.72 -19.10
CA ASP A 91 -3.61 13.21 -18.65
C ASP A 91 -3.51 14.35 -17.64
N LEU A 92 -2.49 14.32 -16.78
CA LEU A 92 -2.32 15.28 -15.67
C LEU A 92 -1.20 16.29 -15.91
N ASN A 93 -0.55 16.26 -17.08
CA ASN A 93 0.57 17.15 -17.41
C ASN A 93 1.62 17.23 -16.27
N CYS A 94 1.91 16.09 -15.61
CA CYS A 94 2.84 16.03 -14.50
C CYS A 94 4.28 15.77 -14.98
N ASP A 95 5.26 16.27 -14.21
CA ASP A 95 6.67 15.99 -14.47
C ASP A 95 7.08 14.72 -13.71
N ILE A 96 7.68 13.77 -14.41
CA ILE A 96 8.05 12.48 -13.82
C ILE A 96 9.55 12.22 -13.97
N ASN A 97 10.20 11.98 -12.84
CA ASN A 97 11.56 11.47 -12.77
C ASN A 97 11.54 9.95 -12.65
N TYR A 98 12.02 9.24 -13.66
CA TYR A 98 12.04 7.79 -13.69
C TYR A 98 13.34 7.23 -13.09
N ILE A 99 13.20 6.25 -12.23
CA ILE A 99 14.29 5.44 -11.70
C ILE A 99 14.24 4.08 -12.40
N TYR A 100 15.15 3.84 -13.31
CA TYR A 100 15.27 2.54 -13.96
C TYR A 100 16.09 1.61 -13.08
N LEU A 101 15.47 0.53 -12.60
CA LEU A 101 16.20 -0.49 -11.85
C LEU A 101 17.19 -1.18 -12.78
N LYS A 102 18.46 -0.97 -12.51
CA LYS A 102 19.58 -1.62 -13.20
C LYS A 102 20.08 -2.77 -12.33
N LYS A 103 20.71 -3.76 -12.97
CA LYS A 103 21.45 -4.76 -12.23
C LYS A 103 22.62 -4.06 -11.53
N GLU A 104 22.61 -4.08 -10.22
CA GLU A 104 23.69 -3.56 -9.40
C GLU A 104 24.78 -4.62 -9.22
N SER A 105 26.01 -4.19 -8.95
CA SER A 105 27.01 -5.13 -8.47
C SER A 105 26.58 -5.68 -7.10
N THR A 106 26.99 -6.89 -6.79
CA THR A 106 26.72 -7.48 -5.47
C THR A 106 27.32 -6.63 -4.34
N ILE A 107 28.48 -6.00 -4.60
CA ILE A 107 29.17 -5.15 -3.63
C ILE A 107 28.33 -3.90 -3.33
N ASP A 108 27.83 -3.21 -4.37
CA ASP A 108 27.02 -1.98 -4.21
C ASP A 108 25.69 -2.29 -3.52
N PHE A 109 25.08 -3.43 -3.88
CA PHE A 109 23.85 -3.89 -3.24
C PHE A 109 24.06 -4.14 -1.75
N ILE A 110 25.07 -4.93 -1.38
CA ILE A 110 25.38 -5.27 0.02
C ILE A 110 25.77 -4.02 0.80
N SER A 111 26.60 -3.16 0.25
CA SER A 111 27.00 -1.91 0.90
C SER A 111 25.79 -1.01 1.19
N THR A 112 24.91 -0.82 0.21
CA THR A 112 23.70 -0.01 0.41
C THR A 112 22.76 -0.65 1.44
N LEU A 113 22.58 -1.97 1.37
CA LEU A 113 21.75 -2.71 2.33
C LEU A 113 22.30 -2.58 3.75
N LYS A 114 23.62 -2.74 3.93
CA LYS A 114 24.29 -2.57 5.22
C LYS A 114 24.03 -1.18 5.79
N ASN A 115 24.25 -0.13 5.02
CA ASN A 115 24.02 1.25 5.45
C ASN A 115 22.55 1.50 5.87
N LEU A 116 21.58 0.92 5.16
CA LEU A 116 20.17 1.03 5.53
C LEU A 116 19.89 0.29 6.84
N VAL A 117 20.39 -0.94 6.99
CA VAL A 117 20.20 -1.72 8.23
C VAL A 117 20.86 -1.02 9.43
N GLU A 118 22.04 -0.46 9.27
CA GLU A 118 22.72 0.32 10.30
C GLU A 118 21.92 1.56 10.70
N TYR A 119 21.39 2.31 9.71
CA TYR A 119 20.58 3.50 10.00
C TYR A 119 19.24 3.15 10.64
N HIS A 120 18.58 2.07 10.20
CA HIS A 120 17.30 1.61 10.75
C HIS A 120 17.45 0.96 12.13
N ASP A 121 18.67 0.62 12.55
CA ASP A 121 18.95 -0.19 13.73
C ASP A 121 18.11 -1.48 13.79
N SER A 122 17.79 -2.01 12.62
CA SER A 122 16.95 -3.20 12.44
C SER A 122 17.06 -3.76 11.03
N PRO A 123 16.76 -5.05 10.81
CA PRO A 123 16.61 -5.61 9.47
C PRO A 123 15.48 -4.92 8.71
N LEU A 124 15.63 -4.76 7.40
CA LEU A 124 14.54 -4.31 6.53
C LEU A 124 13.45 -5.39 6.46
N SER A 125 12.20 -5.00 6.62
CA SER A 125 11.07 -5.93 6.63
C SER A 125 10.89 -6.63 5.28
N THR A 126 11.14 -5.95 4.18
CA THR A 126 11.13 -6.52 2.83
C THR A 126 12.12 -5.81 1.90
N ILE A 127 12.52 -6.49 0.82
CA ILE A 127 13.39 -5.92 -0.22
C ILE A 127 12.74 -4.68 -0.91
N SER A 128 11.44 -4.53 -0.82
CA SER A 128 10.75 -3.37 -1.38
C SER A 128 11.25 -2.07 -0.77
N TYR A 129 11.60 -2.05 0.52
CA TYR A 129 12.12 -0.86 1.18
C TYR A 129 13.51 -0.45 0.69
N TYR A 130 14.35 -1.43 0.34
CA TYR A 130 15.60 -1.14 -0.37
C TYR A 130 15.33 -0.41 -1.69
N ILE A 131 14.29 -0.81 -2.41
CA ILE A 131 13.91 -0.16 -3.68
C ILE A 131 13.31 1.22 -3.41
N HIS A 132 12.46 1.38 -2.38
CA HIS A 132 11.86 2.66 -2.00
C HIS A 132 12.91 3.68 -1.54
N SER A 133 13.99 3.26 -0.88
CA SER A 133 15.07 4.17 -0.49
C SER A 133 15.69 4.92 -1.68
N LYS A 134 15.67 4.31 -2.88
CA LYS A 134 16.13 4.95 -4.11
C LYS A 134 15.25 6.11 -4.56
N ILE A 135 13.93 6.05 -4.28
CA ILE A 135 13.00 7.16 -4.55
C ILE A 135 13.36 8.35 -3.66
N SER A 136 13.47 8.14 -2.36
CA SER A 136 13.81 9.19 -1.40
C SER A 136 15.17 9.81 -1.72
N ARG A 137 16.17 8.98 -2.07
CA ARG A 137 17.49 9.45 -2.50
C ARG A 137 17.43 10.31 -3.75
N LEU A 138 16.63 9.92 -4.76
CA LEU A 138 16.49 10.71 -5.99
C LEU A 138 15.72 12.00 -5.73
N ALA A 139 14.67 11.97 -4.93
CA ALA A 139 13.90 13.16 -4.55
C ALA A 139 14.81 14.17 -3.83
N SER A 140 15.59 13.72 -2.85
CA SER A 140 16.56 14.55 -2.13
C SER A 140 17.60 15.18 -3.06
N LYS A 141 18.18 14.39 -3.97
CA LYS A 141 19.15 14.88 -4.97
C LYS A 141 18.57 15.92 -5.93
N ASN A 142 17.25 15.91 -6.13
CA ASN A 142 16.53 16.90 -6.95
C ASN A 142 16.02 18.10 -6.12
N GLY A 143 16.46 18.26 -4.87
CA GLY A 143 16.14 19.40 -4.02
C GLY A 143 14.79 19.33 -3.32
N PHE A 144 14.08 18.21 -3.40
CA PHE A 144 12.83 18.03 -2.66
C PHE A 144 13.10 17.67 -1.20
N LYS A 145 12.19 18.08 -0.33
CA LYS A 145 12.23 17.80 1.12
C LYS A 145 10.98 17.09 1.64
N VAL A 146 9.92 17.06 0.84
CA VAL A 146 8.67 16.39 1.16
C VAL A 146 8.26 15.49 0.01
N ILE A 147 7.81 14.27 0.34
CA ILE A 147 7.26 13.33 -0.62
C ILE A 147 5.91 12.79 -0.14
N PHE A 148 4.96 12.71 -1.06
CA PHE A 148 3.63 12.15 -0.81
C PHE A 148 3.58 10.70 -1.28
N SER A 149 3.03 9.80 -0.45
CA SER A 149 2.80 8.40 -0.79
C SER A 149 1.32 8.02 -0.71
N GLY A 150 0.95 6.96 -1.44
CA GLY A 150 -0.39 6.36 -1.41
C GLY A 150 -0.63 5.42 -0.24
N THR A 151 0.28 5.36 0.72
CA THR A 151 0.24 4.45 1.88
C THR A 151 -1.07 4.56 2.65
N GLY A 152 -1.65 3.43 3.02
CA GLY A 152 -2.88 3.33 3.80
C GLY A 152 -4.16 3.22 2.98
N ALA A 153 -4.10 3.37 1.66
CA ALA A 153 -5.29 3.32 0.82
C ALA A 153 -5.90 1.91 0.75
N ASP A 154 -5.09 0.88 0.54
CA ASP A 154 -5.55 -0.51 0.45
C ASP A 154 -6.17 -0.99 1.77
N GLU A 155 -5.65 -0.55 2.90
CA GLU A 155 -6.12 -0.92 4.23
C GLU A 155 -7.44 -0.23 4.61
N ILE A 156 -7.75 0.92 3.97
CA ILE A 156 -9.00 1.67 4.21
C ILE A 156 -10.07 1.31 3.17
N PHE A 157 -9.70 1.13 1.90
CA PHE A 157 -10.63 1.01 0.77
C PHE A 157 -10.61 -0.37 0.10
N THR A 158 -9.89 -1.33 0.64
CA THR A 158 -9.55 -2.61 0.00
C THR A 158 -8.61 -2.44 -1.20
N GLY A 159 -7.88 -3.51 -1.55
CA GLY A 159 -6.96 -3.49 -2.69
C GLY A 159 -6.13 -4.78 -2.78
N TYR A 160 -5.85 -5.42 -1.65
CA TYR A 160 -5.07 -6.64 -1.61
C TYR A 160 -5.83 -7.85 -2.19
N TYR A 161 -5.10 -8.81 -2.73
CA TYR A 161 -5.72 -9.97 -3.38
C TYR A 161 -6.52 -10.87 -2.44
N ASP A 162 -6.16 -10.94 -1.17
CA ASP A 162 -6.93 -11.67 -0.15
C ASP A 162 -8.23 -10.95 0.23
N HIS A 163 -8.30 -9.61 0.12
CA HIS A 163 -9.52 -8.84 0.32
C HIS A 163 -10.65 -9.31 -0.62
N PHE A 164 -10.35 -9.58 -1.89
CA PHE A 164 -11.34 -10.14 -2.83
C PHE A 164 -11.84 -11.51 -2.37
N LEU A 165 -10.97 -12.35 -1.81
CA LEU A 165 -11.34 -13.67 -1.35
C LEU A 165 -12.15 -13.63 -0.06
N LEU A 166 -11.82 -12.72 0.84
CA LEU A 166 -12.60 -12.46 2.05
C LEU A 166 -13.97 -11.87 1.71
N TYR A 167 -14.03 -10.93 0.76
CA TYR A 167 -15.30 -10.42 0.25
C TYR A 167 -16.20 -11.51 -0.30
N LEU A 168 -15.66 -12.42 -1.13
CA LEU A 168 -16.41 -13.57 -1.61
C LEU A 168 -16.95 -14.44 -0.46
N ASN A 169 -16.20 -14.57 0.63
CA ASN A 169 -16.68 -15.29 1.80
C ASN A 169 -17.85 -14.56 2.50
N GLU A 170 -17.80 -13.24 2.60
CA GLU A 170 -18.87 -12.44 3.23
C GLU A 170 -20.20 -12.51 2.47
N ILE A 171 -20.15 -12.55 1.14
CA ILE A 171 -21.35 -12.54 0.30
C ILE A 171 -21.87 -13.94 -0.06
N LYS A 172 -21.26 -15.01 0.46
CA LYS A 172 -21.59 -16.40 0.04
C LYS A 172 -23.04 -16.83 0.30
N SER A 173 -23.73 -16.19 1.24
CA SER A 173 -25.16 -16.41 1.51
C SER A 173 -26.06 -15.91 0.36
N ASN A 174 -25.65 -14.86 -0.34
CA ASN A 174 -26.32 -14.36 -1.53
C ASN A 174 -25.79 -15.11 -2.78
N LYS A 175 -26.43 -16.23 -3.13
CA LYS A 175 -25.97 -17.14 -4.19
C LYS A 175 -25.77 -16.43 -5.55
N ASN A 176 -26.65 -15.50 -5.91
CA ASN A 176 -26.61 -14.79 -7.19
C ASN A 176 -25.39 -13.84 -7.24
N LEU A 177 -25.25 -12.99 -6.24
CA LEU A 177 -24.10 -12.06 -6.12
C LEU A 177 -22.80 -12.84 -6.03
N TYR A 178 -22.73 -13.90 -5.22
CA TYR A 178 -21.54 -14.73 -5.10
C TYR A 178 -21.12 -15.35 -6.45
N LYS A 179 -22.07 -15.87 -7.23
CA LYS A 179 -21.77 -16.45 -8.55
C LYS A 179 -21.24 -15.38 -9.52
N GLN A 180 -21.83 -14.20 -9.52
CA GLN A 180 -21.41 -13.06 -10.32
C GLN A 180 -19.99 -12.63 -9.97
N GLU A 181 -19.72 -12.34 -8.69
CA GLU A 181 -18.43 -11.86 -8.19
C GLU A 181 -17.33 -12.93 -8.32
N LEU A 182 -17.63 -14.19 -8.11
CA LEU A 182 -16.69 -15.27 -8.33
C LEU A 182 -16.31 -15.40 -9.82
N THR A 183 -17.26 -15.18 -10.73
CA THR A 183 -17.01 -15.18 -12.17
C THR A 183 -16.12 -14.00 -12.57
N PHE A 184 -16.42 -12.81 -12.04
CA PHE A 184 -15.60 -11.62 -12.21
C PHE A 184 -14.17 -11.86 -11.69
N TRP A 185 -14.04 -12.36 -10.47
CA TRP A 185 -12.74 -12.66 -9.87
C TRP A 185 -11.93 -13.66 -10.71
N LYS A 186 -12.56 -14.75 -11.16
CA LYS A 186 -11.89 -15.76 -12.00
C LYS A 186 -11.39 -15.18 -13.30
N LYS A 187 -12.15 -14.27 -13.92
CA LYS A 187 -11.85 -13.70 -15.24
C LYS A 187 -10.80 -12.58 -15.16
N TYR A 188 -10.90 -11.69 -14.17
CA TYR A 188 -10.14 -10.46 -14.17
C TYR A 188 -9.06 -10.37 -13.09
N ILE A 189 -9.29 -10.97 -11.92
CA ILE A 189 -8.37 -10.85 -10.78
C ILE A 189 -7.41 -12.04 -10.71
N LYS A 190 -7.92 -13.26 -10.71
CA LYS A 190 -7.10 -14.49 -10.61
C LYS A 190 -5.91 -14.55 -11.57
N PRO A 191 -5.99 -14.12 -12.83
CA PRO A 191 -4.84 -14.11 -13.74
C PRO A 191 -3.69 -13.20 -13.28
N LEU A 192 -4.01 -12.13 -12.55
CA LEU A 192 -3.04 -11.15 -12.03
C LEU A 192 -2.34 -11.63 -10.76
N VAL A 193 -3.00 -12.53 -10.01
CA VAL A 193 -2.47 -13.05 -8.74
C VAL A 193 -1.25 -13.91 -9.00
N ARG A 194 -0.14 -13.67 -8.27
CA ARG A 194 1.10 -14.45 -8.37
C ARG A 194 1.24 -15.46 -7.24
N ASN A 195 0.81 -15.08 -6.05
CA ASN A 195 0.83 -15.95 -4.87
C ASN A 195 -0.11 -17.15 -5.10
N LYS A 196 0.45 -18.37 -5.13
CA LYS A 196 -0.30 -19.60 -5.43
C LYS A 196 -1.50 -19.83 -4.50
N PRO A 197 -1.37 -19.72 -3.17
CA PRO A 197 -2.50 -19.82 -2.25
C PRO A 197 -3.65 -18.87 -2.59
N LEU A 198 -3.35 -17.61 -2.95
CA LEU A 198 -4.36 -16.61 -3.29
C LEU A 198 -5.07 -16.87 -4.63
N LYS A 199 -4.59 -17.81 -5.46
CA LYS A 199 -5.32 -18.29 -6.65
C LYS A 199 -6.42 -19.28 -6.34
N ASN A 200 -6.48 -19.77 -5.11
CA ASN A 200 -7.47 -20.76 -4.67
C ASN A 200 -8.49 -20.14 -3.72
N TYR A 201 -9.60 -19.65 -4.28
CA TYR A 201 -10.66 -19.04 -3.50
C TYR A 201 -11.27 -19.98 -2.44
N LYS A 202 -11.22 -21.30 -2.64
CA LYS A 202 -11.76 -22.29 -1.70
C LYS A 202 -11.02 -22.31 -0.36
N LEU A 203 -9.74 -21.93 -0.34
CA LEU A 203 -8.99 -21.82 0.91
C LEU A 203 -9.67 -20.83 1.87
N PHE A 204 -10.00 -19.64 1.39
CA PHE A 204 -10.65 -18.61 2.20
C PHE A 204 -12.12 -18.89 2.46
N THR A 205 -12.82 -19.57 1.53
CA THR A 205 -14.21 -19.97 1.76
C THR A 205 -14.33 -21.03 2.86
N ASN A 206 -13.34 -21.94 2.93
CA ASN A 206 -13.31 -23.01 3.93
C ASN A 206 -12.67 -22.56 5.25
N ASN A 207 -11.68 -21.67 5.17
CA ASN A 207 -10.99 -21.09 6.34
C ASN A 207 -10.75 -19.60 6.13
N PRO A 208 -11.69 -18.72 6.54
CA PRO A 208 -11.53 -17.26 6.41
C PRO A 208 -10.37 -16.69 7.21
N ASN A 209 -9.84 -17.43 8.17
CA ASN A 209 -8.66 -17.05 8.95
C ASN A 209 -7.35 -17.56 8.35
N PHE A 210 -7.38 -18.05 7.10
CA PHE A 210 -6.19 -18.55 6.42
C PHE A 210 -5.15 -17.43 6.25
N ARG A 211 -3.92 -17.67 6.75
CA ARG A 211 -2.82 -16.69 6.78
C ARG A 211 -1.50 -17.22 6.19
N ASP A 212 -1.44 -18.50 5.85
CA ASP A 212 -0.18 -19.13 5.40
C ASP A 212 0.38 -18.54 4.10
N HIS A 213 -0.46 -17.78 3.36
CA HIS A 213 -0.01 -17.07 2.16
C HIS A 213 0.96 -15.91 2.44
N ILE A 214 1.02 -15.43 3.69
CA ILE A 214 1.90 -14.35 4.15
C ILE A 214 3.27 -14.90 4.55
N TYR A 215 3.29 -16.14 5.04
CA TYR A 215 4.52 -16.74 5.57
C TYR A 215 5.36 -17.34 4.46
N TYR A 216 6.68 -17.21 4.61
CA TYR A 216 7.64 -17.92 3.77
C TYR A 216 7.54 -19.43 3.95
N ASP A 217 8.07 -20.17 2.96
CA ASP A 217 8.24 -21.60 3.09
C ASP A 217 9.12 -21.91 4.32
N LYS A 218 8.46 -22.43 5.37
CA LYS A 218 9.11 -22.77 6.64
C LYS A 218 10.27 -23.77 6.46
N LYS A 219 10.17 -24.66 5.46
CA LYS A 219 11.23 -25.63 5.14
C LYS A 219 12.47 -24.94 4.57
N PHE A 220 12.27 -23.93 3.73
CA PHE A 220 13.37 -23.16 3.17
C PHE A 220 14.09 -22.34 4.25
N ILE A 221 13.33 -21.64 5.11
CA ILE A 221 13.90 -20.79 6.16
C ILE A 221 14.71 -21.60 7.18
N LYS A 222 14.27 -22.82 7.56
CA LYS A 222 14.99 -23.69 8.50
C LYS A 222 16.42 -24.00 8.08
N ASN A 223 16.76 -23.88 6.79
CA ASN A 223 18.13 -24.08 6.31
C ASN A 223 19.07 -22.90 6.64
N PHE A 224 18.52 -21.75 7.04
CA PHE A 224 19.27 -20.51 7.27
C PHE A 224 19.18 -19.98 8.71
N ILE A 225 18.28 -20.54 9.54
CA ILE A 225 18.02 -20.07 10.90
C ILE A 225 18.17 -21.24 11.89
N HIS A 226 19.02 -21.06 12.90
CA HIS A 226 19.27 -22.10 13.93
C HIS A 226 18.08 -22.29 14.88
N SER A 227 17.32 -21.24 15.18
CA SER A 227 16.12 -21.31 16.00
C SER A 227 14.99 -20.53 15.34
N TYR A 228 13.86 -21.19 15.14
CA TYR A 228 12.66 -20.59 14.57
C TYR A 228 11.53 -20.66 15.58
N ASN A 229 11.18 -19.52 16.16
CA ASN A 229 9.97 -19.40 16.97
C ASN A 229 8.77 -19.24 16.04
N ASP A 230 7.93 -20.26 15.97
CA ASP A 230 6.71 -20.26 15.18
C ASP A 230 5.60 -19.46 15.89
N THR A 231 5.82 -18.16 16.07
CA THR A 231 4.80 -17.25 16.57
C THR A 231 3.98 -16.75 15.38
N SER A 232 2.84 -17.39 15.13
CA SER A 232 1.90 -16.88 14.16
C SER A 232 1.25 -15.60 14.68
N PHE A 233 1.14 -14.58 13.83
CA PHE A 233 0.35 -13.39 14.15
C PHE A 233 -1.12 -13.79 14.40
N LYS A 234 -1.65 -13.34 15.52
CA LYS A 234 -3.08 -13.54 15.85
C LYS A 234 -3.83 -12.24 15.62
N GLU A 235 -4.81 -12.29 14.73
CA GLU A 235 -5.69 -11.14 14.49
C GLU A 235 -6.48 -10.78 15.74
N SER A 236 -6.53 -9.48 16.05
CA SER A 236 -7.48 -8.93 17.01
C SER A 236 -8.89 -9.03 16.44
N SER A 237 -9.87 -9.39 17.25
CA SER A 237 -11.27 -9.48 16.83
C SER A 237 -11.99 -8.15 17.07
N TYR A 238 -12.24 -7.41 15.99
CA TYR A 238 -12.96 -6.13 16.01
C TYR A 238 -14.42 -6.28 15.59
N THR A 239 -14.68 -7.17 14.63
CA THR A 239 -16.01 -7.35 14.02
C THR A 239 -16.18 -8.77 13.49
N MET A 240 -17.43 -9.19 13.31
CA MET A 240 -17.75 -10.49 12.71
C MET A 240 -17.46 -10.54 11.20
N ASN A 241 -17.49 -9.42 10.51
CA ASN A 241 -17.15 -9.34 9.10
C ASN A 241 -15.64 -9.55 8.91
N LYS A 242 -15.25 -10.63 8.25
CA LYS A 242 -13.84 -11.05 8.12
C LYS A 242 -13.00 -10.11 7.27
N LEU A 243 -13.58 -9.55 6.21
CA LEU A 243 -12.89 -8.55 5.40
C LEU A 243 -12.61 -7.30 6.22
N LYS A 244 -13.63 -6.73 6.86
CA LYS A 244 -13.48 -5.55 7.71
C LYS A 244 -12.50 -5.81 8.86
N ASN A 245 -12.57 -7.00 9.47
CA ASN A 245 -11.64 -7.37 10.53
C ASN A 245 -10.19 -7.45 10.04
N ARG A 246 -9.95 -8.00 8.84
CA ARG A 246 -8.64 -8.04 8.20
C ARG A 246 -8.10 -6.62 7.98
N MET A 247 -8.87 -5.75 7.35
CA MET A 247 -8.49 -4.35 7.07
C MET A 247 -8.12 -3.60 8.36
N LEU A 248 -8.87 -3.80 9.45
CA LEU A 248 -8.56 -3.17 10.75
C LEU A 248 -7.27 -3.72 11.37
N ASN A 249 -6.98 -5.02 11.22
CA ASN A 249 -5.71 -5.58 11.67
C ASN A 249 -4.53 -5.06 10.85
N GLU A 250 -4.66 -4.95 9.55
CA GLU A 250 -3.65 -4.37 8.66
C GLU A 250 -3.40 -2.90 9.00
N LEU A 251 -4.46 -2.15 9.24
CA LEU A 251 -4.37 -0.73 9.58
C LEU A 251 -3.70 -0.47 10.94
N PHE A 252 -3.95 -1.30 11.96
CA PHE A 252 -3.54 -1.00 13.33
C PHE A 252 -2.39 -1.87 13.86
N HIS A 253 -2.12 -3.02 13.25
CA HIS A 253 -1.19 -4.00 13.83
C HIS A 253 -0.16 -4.55 12.85
N GLU A 254 -0.49 -4.66 11.57
CA GLU A 254 0.33 -5.38 10.60
C GLU A 254 0.99 -4.48 9.56
N SER A 255 0.21 -4.08 8.55
CA SER A 255 0.76 -3.43 7.36
C SER A 255 1.16 -1.99 7.63
N VAL A 256 0.20 -1.18 8.05
CA VAL A 256 0.41 0.27 8.18
C VAL A 256 1.49 0.65 9.20
N PRO A 257 1.54 0.07 10.41
CA PRO A 257 2.61 0.39 11.37
C PRO A 257 4.01 0.07 10.82
N VAL A 258 4.14 -1.06 10.11
CA VAL A 258 5.41 -1.48 9.51
C VAL A 258 5.79 -0.55 8.35
N ILE A 259 4.83 -0.30 7.43
CA ILE A 259 5.06 0.56 6.26
C ILE A 259 5.43 1.98 6.70
N LEU A 260 4.72 2.55 7.67
CA LEU A 260 5.03 3.91 8.14
C LEU A 260 6.41 3.99 8.78
N LYS A 261 6.81 2.99 9.59
CA LYS A 261 8.15 2.95 10.17
C LYS A 261 9.23 2.90 9.08
N GLU A 262 9.07 2.00 8.13
CA GLU A 262 10.06 1.80 7.07
C GLU A 262 10.12 2.99 6.09
N ASP A 263 8.96 3.55 5.73
CA ASP A 263 8.88 4.72 4.86
C ASP A 263 9.51 5.94 5.55
N ASP A 264 9.28 6.13 6.85
CA ASP A 264 9.88 7.21 7.63
C ASP A 264 11.41 7.06 7.69
N LEU A 265 11.91 5.89 8.08
CA LEU A 265 13.35 5.63 8.17
C LEU A 265 14.05 5.78 6.81
N ASN A 266 13.46 5.25 5.73
CA ASN A 266 13.99 5.40 4.38
C ASN A 266 14.02 6.85 3.90
N SER A 267 12.97 7.60 4.19
CA SER A 267 12.87 8.99 3.76
C SER A 267 13.76 9.88 4.62
N MET A 268 13.78 9.70 5.93
CA MET A 268 14.63 10.48 6.85
C MET A 268 16.13 10.21 6.63
N TYR A 269 16.52 8.99 6.27
CA TYR A 269 17.91 8.70 5.82
C TYR A 269 18.38 9.61 4.69
N ASN A 270 17.45 10.09 3.88
CA ASN A 270 17.72 11.02 2.77
C ASN A 270 17.25 12.46 3.06
N SER A 271 16.94 12.81 4.30
CA SER A 271 16.38 14.11 4.72
C SER A 271 15.13 14.51 3.94
N ILE A 272 14.22 13.56 3.77
CA ILE A 272 12.89 13.71 3.16
C ILE A 272 11.83 13.42 4.21
N GLU A 273 10.79 14.25 4.30
CA GLU A 273 9.58 13.99 5.06
C GLU A 273 8.57 13.23 4.21
N ASN A 274 8.13 12.04 4.63
CA ASN A 274 7.05 11.30 3.95
C ASN A 274 5.69 11.71 4.51
N ARG A 275 4.73 11.95 3.62
CA ARG A 275 3.34 12.29 3.97
C ARG A 275 2.35 11.33 3.33
N SER A 276 1.45 10.77 4.15
CA SER A 276 0.44 9.78 3.74
C SER A 276 -0.99 10.35 3.91
N PRO A 277 -1.56 10.99 2.87
CA PRO A 277 -2.86 11.68 2.97
C PRO A 277 -4.04 10.75 3.27
N PHE A 278 -3.99 9.48 2.87
CA PHE A 278 -5.03 8.51 3.17
C PHE A 278 -5.16 8.24 4.68
N LEU A 279 -4.06 8.30 5.43
CA LEU A 279 -4.03 8.06 6.86
C LEU A 279 -4.41 9.33 7.68
N SER A 280 -5.44 10.03 7.26
CA SER A 280 -5.97 11.13 8.06
C SER A 280 -6.98 10.61 9.09
N LYS A 281 -6.99 11.20 10.29
CA LYS A 281 -7.92 10.84 11.38
C LYS A 281 -9.40 10.84 10.95
N LYS A 282 -9.76 11.70 9.98
CA LYS A 282 -11.15 11.82 9.52
C LYS A 282 -11.51 10.76 8.47
N LEU A 283 -10.52 10.22 7.74
CA LEU A 283 -10.73 9.16 6.75
C LEU A 283 -10.73 7.78 7.41
N VAL A 284 -9.84 7.56 8.38
CA VAL A 284 -9.76 6.35 9.22
C VAL A 284 -10.89 6.35 10.24
#